data_b8c25f68507c6ea667a81ecdfde33ebf
#
_entry.id   b8c25f68507c6ea667a81ecdfde33ebf
#
_cell.length_a   1.000
_cell.length_b   1.000
_cell.length_c   1.000
_cell.angle_alpha   90.00
_cell.angle_beta   90.00
_cell.angle_gamma   90.00
#
_symmetry.space_group_name_H-M   'P 1'
#
loop_
_entity.id
_entity.type
_entity.pdbx_description
1 polymer ?
#
loop_
_entity_poly.entity_id
_entity_poly.type
_entity_poly.pdbx_seq_one_letter_code
_entity_poly.pdbx_strand_id
1 'polypeptide(L)'
;SPDGNHIAYMKPWKSRMNVYVVDIKTDVEKRLTSSSERSIYGFLWLGNNRIGYVKDDGGDENMHFYAIDKDGSNEIDLTPFENVKATIVDDLEEDLDHVILGLNKRNQQIFDPYRVNINTGKMEMIAENPGNISGWLTDHDGKLRIAVTSDGVNTSLLYRKSESDEFKSILTTDFKE
;
A
#
# COMPACT_ATOMS: atom_id res chain seq x y z
N SER A 1 -12.07 -11.67 3.03
CA SER A 1 -11.99 -10.82 4.24
C SER A 1 -11.36 -11.58 5.38
N PRO A 2 -10.65 -10.91 6.31
CA PRO A 2 -10.04 -11.56 7.48
C PRO A 2 -11.02 -12.38 8.32
N ASP A 3 -12.27 -11.94 8.43
CA ASP A 3 -13.34 -12.65 9.16
C ASP A 3 -13.91 -13.87 8.42
N GLY A 4 -13.44 -14.16 7.20
CA GLY A 4 -13.88 -15.29 6.39
C GLY A 4 -15.31 -15.20 5.83
N ASN A 5 -15.98 -14.05 5.90
CA ASN A 5 -17.37 -13.91 5.44
C ASN A 5 -17.50 -13.47 3.97
N HIS A 6 -16.43 -12.93 3.37
CA HIS A 6 -16.46 -12.43 2.00
C HIS A 6 -15.20 -12.86 1.24
N ILE A 7 -15.35 -13.05 -0.07
CA ILE A 7 -14.23 -13.26 -1.00
C ILE A 7 -14.17 -12.05 -1.93
N ALA A 8 -12.98 -11.44 -2.05
CA ALA A 8 -12.70 -10.44 -3.06
C ALA A 8 -11.86 -11.04 -4.18
N TYR A 9 -12.09 -10.63 -5.42
CA TYR A 9 -11.35 -11.10 -6.58
C TYR A 9 -11.46 -10.13 -7.76
N MET A 10 -10.60 -10.28 -8.74
CA MET A 10 -10.64 -9.49 -9.96
C MET A 10 -11.27 -10.27 -11.12
N LYS A 11 -12.14 -9.58 -11.87
CA LYS A 11 -12.84 -10.11 -13.02
C LYS A 11 -13.00 -9.01 -14.08
N PRO A 12 -12.93 -9.34 -15.39
CA PRO A 12 -13.13 -8.35 -16.44
C PRO A 12 -14.54 -7.76 -16.44
N TRP A 13 -14.61 -6.43 -16.58
CA TRP A 13 -15.81 -5.70 -16.96
C TRP A 13 -15.43 -4.65 -18.02
N LYS A 14 -16.16 -4.60 -19.14
CA LYS A 14 -15.80 -3.75 -20.30
C LYS A 14 -14.32 -3.89 -20.72
N SER A 15 -13.83 -5.14 -20.74
CA SER A 15 -12.45 -5.47 -21.10
C SER A 15 -11.37 -4.91 -20.16
N ARG A 16 -11.72 -4.51 -18.94
CA ARG A 16 -10.79 -4.05 -17.89
C ARG A 16 -11.01 -4.85 -16.63
N MET A 17 -9.91 -5.15 -15.92
CA MET A 17 -9.98 -5.82 -14.62
C MET A 17 -10.58 -4.89 -13.57
N ASN A 18 -11.56 -5.40 -12.83
CA ASN A 18 -12.28 -4.70 -11.78
C ASN A 18 -12.43 -5.60 -10.57
N VAL A 19 -12.57 -5.01 -9.38
CA VAL A 19 -12.73 -5.72 -8.11
C VAL A 19 -14.19 -6.07 -7.89
N TYR A 20 -14.42 -7.30 -7.47
CA TYR A 20 -15.72 -7.87 -7.09
C TYR A 20 -15.62 -8.46 -5.68
N VAL A 21 -16.71 -8.47 -4.96
CA VAL A 21 -16.86 -9.13 -3.66
C VAL A 21 -18.08 -10.06 -3.69
N VAL A 22 -17.91 -11.23 -3.10
CA VAL A 22 -18.99 -12.21 -2.87
C VAL A 22 -19.17 -12.37 -1.36
N ASP A 23 -20.41 -12.29 -0.91
CA ASP A 23 -20.82 -12.74 0.42
C ASP A 23 -20.95 -14.27 0.40
N ILE A 24 -20.19 -14.98 1.23
CA ILE A 24 -20.10 -16.45 1.23
C ILE A 24 -21.41 -17.10 1.67
N LYS A 25 -22.18 -16.43 2.53
CA LYS A 25 -23.43 -16.99 3.08
C LYS A 25 -24.59 -16.88 2.10
N THR A 26 -24.64 -15.79 1.34
CA THR A 26 -25.77 -15.48 0.46
C THR A 26 -25.47 -15.76 -1.02
N ASP A 27 -24.18 -16.02 -1.36
CA ASP A 27 -23.67 -16.15 -2.72
C ASP A 27 -23.96 -14.91 -3.61
N VAL A 28 -24.15 -13.76 -2.97
CA VAL A 28 -24.41 -12.51 -3.70
C VAL A 28 -23.09 -11.87 -4.11
N GLU A 29 -22.88 -11.77 -5.42
CA GLU A 29 -21.75 -11.07 -6.02
C GLU A 29 -22.07 -9.59 -6.21
N LYS A 30 -21.11 -8.73 -5.90
CA LYS A 30 -21.16 -7.29 -6.19
C LYS A 30 -19.86 -6.82 -6.83
N ARG A 31 -19.97 -6.07 -7.95
CA ARG A 31 -18.84 -5.35 -8.51
C ARG A 31 -18.63 -4.06 -7.71
N LEU A 32 -17.41 -3.86 -7.16
CA LEU A 32 -17.05 -2.68 -6.39
C LEU A 32 -16.55 -1.54 -7.26
N THR A 33 -15.65 -1.83 -8.21
CA THR A 33 -15.05 -0.82 -9.06
C THR A 33 -15.66 -0.82 -10.46
N SER A 34 -15.66 0.31 -11.14
CA SER A 34 -16.27 0.48 -12.46
C SER A 34 -15.31 1.11 -13.48
N SER A 35 -14.03 0.72 -13.39
CA SER A 35 -13.01 1.20 -14.31
C SER A 35 -13.22 0.64 -15.72
N SER A 36 -13.40 1.51 -16.71
CA SER A 36 -13.64 1.16 -18.11
C SER A 36 -12.49 1.52 -19.05
N GLU A 37 -11.58 2.39 -18.64
CA GLU A 37 -10.44 2.84 -19.42
C GLU A 37 -9.15 2.10 -19.04
N ARG A 38 -8.91 1.93 -17.75
CA ARG A 38 -7.74 1.27 -17.20
C ARG A 38 -8.14 0.09 -16.32
N SER A 39 -7.29 -0.94 -16.27
CA SER A 39 -7.50 -2.04 -15.33
C SER A 39 -7.11 -1.64 -13.91
N ILE A 40 -7.78 -2.21 -12.93
CA ILE A 40 -7.26 -2.27 -11.57
C ILE A 40 -6.04 -3.20 -11.59
N TYR A 41 -4.92 -2.78 -11.00
CA TYR A 41 -3.66 -3.54 -11.00
C TYR A 41 -3.56 -4.55 -9.86
N GLY A 42 -4.20 -4.25 -8.73
CA GLY A 42 -4.21 -5.11 -7.56
C GLY A 42 -5.13 -4.55 -6.48
N PHE A 43 -5.45 -5.39 -5.52
CA PHE A 43 -6.27 -5.03 -4.37
C PHE A 43 -5.84 -5.82 -3.13
N LEU A 44 -6.25 -5.34 -1.95
CA LEU A 44 -6.08 -6.01 -0.67
C LEU A 44 -7.25 -5.67 0.26
N TRP A 45 -7.50 -6.47 1.27
CA TRP A 45 -8.44 -6.14 2.33
C TRP A 45 -7.81 -5.14 3.31
N LEU A 46 -8.57 -4.13 3.67
CA LEU A 46 -8.28 -3.18 4.75
C LEU A 46 -9.28 -3.47 5.88
N GLY A 47 -8.92 -4.40 6.76
CA GLY A 47 -9.85 -4.97 7.72
C GLY A 47 -11.00 -5.75 7.07
N ASN A 48 -12.16 -5.83 7.74
CA ASN A 48 -13.29 -6.64 7.28
C ASN A 48 -14.29 -5.90 6.38
N ASN A 49 -14.16 -4.59 6.25
CA ASN A 49 -15.20 -3.75 5.63
C ASN A 49 -14.72 -2.93 4.43
N ARG A 50 -13.43 -2.75 4.26
CA ARG A 50 -12.87 -1.95 3.17
C ARG A 50 -11.90 -2.75 2.30
N ILE A 51 -11.76 -2.31 1.08
CA ILE A 51 -10.78 -2.82 0.12
C ILE A 51 -9.93 -1.65 -0.36
N GLY A 52 -8.61 -1.82 -0.25
CA GLY A 52 -7.63 -0.99 -0.92
C GLY A 52 -7.39 -1.50 -2.33
N TYR A 53 -7.23 -0.62 -3.30
CA TYR A 53 -6.88 -1.03 -4.65
C TYR A 53 -6.00 0.01 -5.35
N VAL A 54 -5.28 -0.45 -6.38
CA VAL A 54 -4.30 0.36 -7.10
C VAL A 54 -4.72 0.54 -8.55
N LYS A 55 -4.71 1.77 -9.02
CA LYS A 55 -5.04 2.16 -10.38
C LYS A 55 -4.21 3.39 -10.79
N ASP A 56 -3.77 3.46 -12.05
CA ASP A 56 -3.24 4.68 -12.64
C ASP A 56 -4.36 5.54 -13.24
N ASP A 57 -4.09 6.80 -13.48
CA ASP A 57 -4.98 7.69 -14.21
C ASP A 57 -4.46 7.92 -15.64
N GLY A 58 -5.33 7.69 -16.63
CA GLY A 58 -5.04 7.93 -18.04
C GLY A 58 -3.84 7.17 -18.64
N GLY A 59 -3.18 6.28 -17.90
CA GLY A 59 -2.00 5.54 -18.38
C GLY A 59 -0.67 6.22 -18.09
N ASP A 60 -0.63 7.13 -17.14
CA ASP A 60 0.57 7.86 -16.73
C ASP A 60 1.55 7.05 -15.87
N GLU A 61 1.16 5.80 -15.50
CA GLU A 61 1.91 4.88 -14.64
C GLU A 61 2.15 5.40 -13.21
N ASN A 62 1.53 6.51 -12.84
CA ASN A 62 1.48 6.99 -11.47
C ASN A 62 0.33 6.27 -10.74
N MET A 63 0.69 5.19 -10.04
CA MET A 63 -0.30 4.38 -9.33
C MET A 63 -0.81 5.13 -8.10
N HIS A 64 -2.10 5.43 -8.09
CA HIS A 64 -2.80 5.92 -6.91
C HIS A 64 -3.35 4.75 -6.08
N PHE A 65 -3.43 4.94 -4.79
CA PHE A 65 -4.03 4.00 -3.85
C PHE A 65 -5.39 4.51 -3.41
N TYR A 66 -6.41 3.71 -3.69
CA TYR A 66 -7.81 3.98 -3.37
C TYR A 66 -8.30 3.08 -2.25
N ALA A 67 -9.30 3.53 -1.51
CA ALA A 67 -10.06 2.69 -0.59
C ALA A 67 -11.56 2.80 -0.89
N ILE A 68 -12.28 1.67 -0.80
CA ILE A 68 -13.72 1.56 -1.04
C ILE A 68 -14.32 0.58 -0.04
N ASP A 69 -15.53 0.83 0.44
CA ASP A 69 -16.23 -0.12 1.29
C ASP A 69 -16.67 -1.35 0.49
N LYS A 70 -16.76 -2.52 1.14
CA LYS A 70 -17.16 -3.78 0.50
C LYS A 70 -18.56 -3.75 -0.10
N ASP A 71 -19.38 -2.76 0.25
CA ASP A 71 -20.68 -2.51 -0.36
C ASP A 71 -20.61 -1.53 -1.53
N GLY A 72 -19.41 -1.07 -1.91
CA GLY A 72 -19.17 -0.13 -3.00
C GLY A 72 -19.42 1.33 -2.67
N SER A 73 -19.66 1.66 -1.41
CA SER A 73 -19.79 3.04 -0.93
C SER A 73 -18.43 3.61 -0.47
N ASN A 74 -18.40 4.91 -0.17
CA ASN A 74 -17.28 5.62 0.45
C ASN A 74 -15.92 5.41 -0.26
N GLU A 75 -15.94 5.42 -1.60
CA GLU A 75 -14.69 5.41 -2.38
C GLU A 75 -13.92 6.71 -2.16
N ILE A 76 -12.63 6.59 -1.90
CA ILE A 76 -11.71 7.71 -1.70
C ILE A 76 -10.36 7.42 -2.35
N ASP A 77 -9.78 8.40 -3.06
CA ASP A 77 -8.38 8.41 -3.43
C ASP A 77 -7.56 8.86 -2.21
N LEU A 78 -6.73 7.95 -1.69
CA LEU A 78 -5.87 8.22 -0.54
C LEU A 78 -4.56 8.90 -0.93
N THR A 79 -4.23 8.96 -2.22
CA THR A 79 -3.00 9.57 -2.73
C THR A 79 -3.28 10.52 -3.90
N PRO A 80 -4.15 11.54 -3.73
CA PRO A 80 -4.63 12.41 -4.81
C PRO A 80 -3.58 13.48 -5.19
N PHE A 81 -2.40 13.03 -5.62
CA PHE A 81 -1.27 13.92 -5.97
C PHE A 81 -0.86 13.70 -7.41
N GLU A 82 -0.75 14.78 -8.17
CA GLU A 82 -0.23 14.73 -9.54
C GLU A 82 1.24 14.27 -9.56
N ASN A 83 1.59 13.39 -10.50
CA ASN A 83 2.93 12.85 -10.70
C ASN A 83 3.53 12.13 -9.48
N VAL A 84 2.69 11.62 -8.59
CA VAL A 84 3.11 10.84 -7.42
C VAL A 84 2.68 9.40 -7.62
N LYS A 85 3.61 8.49 -7.39
CA LYS A 85 3.38 7.05 -7.40
C LYS A 85 3.29 6.52 -5.98
N ALA A 86 2.26 5.72 -5.72
CA ALA A 86 2.10 4.99 -4.47
C ALA A 86 2.56 3.53 -4.63
N THR A 87 3.21 3.02 -3.59
CA THR A 87 3.52 1.60 -3.39
C THR A 87 3.03 1.17 -2.01
N ILE A 88 2.65 -0.09 -1.85
CA ILE A 88 2.23 -0.61 -0.54
C ILE A 88 3.49 -1.05 0.21
N VAL A 89 3.66 -0.55 1.43
CA VAL A 89 4.70 -1.00 2.36
C VAL A 89 4.13 -2.03 3.32
N ASP A 90 2.97 -1.74 3.93
CA ASP A 90 2.31 -2.63 4.88
C ASP A 90 0.80 -2.30 4.96
N ASP A 91 -0.06 -3.31 4.98
CA ASP A 91 -1.51 -3.19 5.12
C ASP A 91 -1.99 -3.08 6.57
N LEU A 92 -1.08 -3.27 7.54
CA LEU A 92 -1.31 -3.12 8.97
C LEU A 92 -2.51 -3.96 9.47
N GLU A 93 -2.44 -5.29 9.35
CA GLU A 93 -3.53 -6.22 9.68
C GLU A 93 -4.21 -5.95 11.04
N GLU A 94 -3.44 -5.48 12.04
CA GLU A 94 -3.95 -5.19 13.39
C GLU A 94 -4.43 -3.73 13.56
N ASP A 95 -4.12 -2.83 12.64
CA ASP A 95 -4.55 -1.41 12.64
C ASP A 95 -5.61 -1.19 11.55
N LEU A 96 -6.88 -1.27 11.95
CA LEU A 96 -8.02 -1.19 11.03
C LEU A 96 -8.27 0.22 10.45
N ASP A 97 -7.49 1.21 10.87
CA ASP A 97 -7.66 2.61 10.46
C ASP A 97 -6.54 3.12 9.54
N HIS A 98 -5.44 2.40 9.40
CA HIS A 98 -4.28 2.87 8.65
C HIS A 98 -3.70 1.82 7.70
N VAL A 99 -2.89 2.33 6.77
CA VAL A 99 -2.01 1.57 5.87
C VAL A 99 -0.68 2.32 5.78
N ILE A 100 0.43 1.64 5.53
CA ILE A 100 1.70 2.30 5.23
C ILE A 100 1.94 2.23 3.72
N LEU A 101 2.04 3.41 3.11
CA LEU A 101 2.33 3.59 1.69
C LEU A 101 3.70 4.24 1.50
N GLY A 102 4.45 3.79 0.52
CA GLY A 102 5.62 4.49 0.00
C GLY A 102 5.18 5.47 -1.08
N LEU A 103 5.49 6.76 -0.92
CA LEU A 103 5.16 7.80 -1.90
C LEU A 103 6.42 8.53 -2.37
N ASN A 104 6.56 8.72 -3.68
CA ASN A 104 7.63 9.51 -4.26
C ASN A 104 7.31 11.02 -4.35
N LYS A 105 6.54 11.51 -3.37
CA LYS A 105 6.00 12.87 -3.33
C LYS A 105 7.07 13.96 -3.20
N ARG A 106 8.12 13.69 -2.44
CA ARG A 106 9.23 14.63 -2.22
C ARG A 106 10.22 14.66 -3.38
N ASN A 107 10.45 13.48 -3.97
CA ASN A 107 11.36 13.29 -5.11
C ASN A 107 10.84 12.08 -5.92
N GLN A 108 10.67 12.23 -7.23
CA GLN A 108 10.11 11.20 -8.11
C GLN A 108 10.87 9.87 -8.13
N GLN A 109 12.14 9.87 -7.71
CA GLN A 109 12.98 8.67 -7.67
C GLN A 109 13.06 8.03 -6.27
N ILE A 110 12.51 8.69 -5.24
CA ILE A 110 12.69 8.31 -3.84
C ILE A 110 11.33 8.12 -3.18
N PHE A 111 11.10 6.96 -2.59
CA PHE A 111 9.87 6.63 -1.89
C PHE A 111 10.06 6.76 -0.39
N ASP A 112 9.34 7.71 0.20
CA ASP A 112 9.24 7.88 1.65
C ASP A 112 8.03 7.12 2.18
N PRO A 113 8.08 6.49 3.35
CA PRO A 113 6.95 5.79 3.95
C PRO A 113 6.02 6.76 4.68
N TYR A 114 4.73 6.66 4.39
CA TYR A 114 3.65 7.43 5.02
C TYR A 114 2.66 6.49 5.68
N ARG A 115 2.28 6.77 6.93
CA ARG A 115 1.09 6.18 7.56
C ARG A 115 -0.12 6.97 7.11
N VAL A 116 -1.06 6.30 6.47
CA VAL A 116 -2.24 6.92 5.84
C VAL A 116 -3.50 6.38 6.49
N ASN A 117 -4.35 7.25 6.98
CA ASN A 117 -5.67 6.86 7.50
C ASN A 117 -6.60 6.52 6.33
N ILE A 118 -7.11 5.28 6.31
CA ILE A 118 -7.89 4.73 5.19
C ILE A 118 -9.29 5.32 5.05
N ASN A 119 -9.77 6.03 6.07
CA ASN A 119 -11.10 6.63 6.07
C ASN A 119 -11.08 8.12 5.66
N THR A 120 -9.98 8.81 5.95
CA THR A 120 -9.89 10.27 5.77
C THR A 120 -8.84 10.71 4.77
N GLY A 121 -7.89 9.83 4.40
CA GLY A 121 -6.72 10.19 3.60
C GLY A 121 -5.67 11.03 4.35
N LYS A 122 -5.88 11.31 5.64
CA LYS A 122 -4.86 12.01 6.44
C LYS A 122 -3.60 11.15 6.51
N MET A 123 -2.45 11.76 6.22
CA MET A 123 -1.18 11.04 6.18
C MET A 123 -0.09 11.73 6.99
N GLU A 124 0.85 10.92 7.50
CA GLU A 124 2.04 11.35 8.21
C GLU A 124 3.25 10.61 7.63
N MET A 125 4.31 11.35 7.29
CA MET A 125 5.58 10.75 6.89
C MET A 125 6.27 10.19 8.14
N ILE A 126 6.57 8.89 8.15
CA ILE A 126 7.11 8.18 9.32
C ILE A 126 8.62 7.94 9.25
N ALA A 127 9.20 8.17 8.09
CA ALA A 127 10.65 8.22 7.87
C ALA A 127 10.95 8.96 6.57
N GLU A 128 12.15 9.53 6.47
CA GLU A 128 12.69 10.09 5.24
C GLU A 128 13.69 9.11 4.61
N ASN A 129 13.56 8.87 3.31
CA ASN A 129 14.53 8.10 2.55
C ASN A 129 15.64 9.04 2.04
N PRO A 130 16.90 8.89 2.48
CA PRO A 130 18.00 9.72 2.02
C PRO A 130 18.43 9.46 0.56
N GLY A 131 17.79 8.48 -0.12
CA GLY A 131 18.02 8.16 -1.51
C GLY A 131 18.66 6.80 -1.77
N ASN A 132 19.01 6.06 -0.74
CA ASN A 132 19.64 4.74 -0.83
C ASN A 132 18.83 3.62 -0.16
N ILE A 133 17.64 3.91 0.35
CA ILE A 133 16.77 2.90 0.94
C ILE A 133 15.90 2.30 -0.17
N SER A 134 15.99 0.99 -0.35
CA SER A 134 15.27 0.20 -1.35
C SER A 134 14.04 -0.51 -0.80
N GLY A 135 13.88 -0.59 0.52
CA GLY A 135 12.75 -1.27 1.15
C GLY A 135 12.58 -0.88 2.61
N TRP A 136 11.34 -1.05 3.07
CA TRP A 136 10.90 -0.76 4.43
C TRP A 136 10.18 -1.97 4.99
N LEU A 137 10.37 -2.29 6.29
CA LEU A 137 9.67 -3.37 6.97
C LEU A 137 9.17 -2.90 8.33
N THR A 138 7.98 -3.34 8.68
CA THR A 138 7.36 -3.11 9.99
C THR A 138 7.56 -4.30 10.93
N ASP A 139 7.28 -4.11 12.19
CA ASP A 139 7.07 -5.20 13.14
C ASP A 139 5.58 -5.59 13.20
N HIS A 140 5.25 -6.60 14.01
CA HIS A 140 3.86 -7.07 14.18
C HIS A 140 2.91 -6.00 14.78
N ASP A 141 3.46 -4.97 15.44
CA ASP A 141 2.68 -3.83 15.93
C ASP A 141 2.50 -2.73 14.86
N GLY A 142 2.87 -3.00 13.62
CA GLY A 142 2.79 -2.05 12.50
C GLY A 142 3.74 -0.86 12.65
N LYS A 143 4.84 -1.01 13.42
CA LYS A 143 5.86 0.04 13.58
C LYS A 143 6.99 -0.18 12.58
N LEU A 144 7.35 0.87 11.85
CA LEU A 144 8.43 0.84 10.88
C LEU A 144 9.77 0.67 11.60
N ARG A 145 10.36 -0.53 11.54
CA ARG A 145 11.57 -0.90 12.29
C ARG A 145 12.80 -1.09 11.43
N ILE A 146 12.63 -1.55 10.22
CA ILE A 146 13.75 -1.94 9.35
C ILE A 146 13.72 -1.10 8.09
N ALA A 147 14.91 -0.64 7.67
CA ALA A 147 15.16 -0.13 6.34
C ALA A 147 16.22 -1.01 5.66
N VAL A 148 15.98 -1.33 4.40
CA VAL A 148 16.93 -2.04 3.54
C VAL A 148 17.64 -1.01 2.67
N THR A 149 18.95 -0.96 2.73
CA THR A 149 19.76 -0.01 1.93
C THR A 149 20.80 -0.74 1.11
N SER A 150 21.22 -0.13 0.00
CA SER A 150 22.31 -0.65 -0.83
C SER A 150 23.24 0.49 -1.23
N ASP A 151 24.55 0.19 -1.29
CA ASP A 151 25.57 1.05 -1.86
C ASP A 151 25.91 0.69 -3.32
N GLY A 152 25.11 -0.20 -3.92
CA GLY A 152 25.30 -0.72 -5.28
C GLY A 152 26.12 -2.02 -5.33
N VAL A 153 26.76 -2.41 -4.23
CA VAL A 153 27.55 -3.66 -4.08
C VAL A 153 27.02 -4.45 -2.89
N ASN A 154 26.93 -3.81 -1.73
CA ASN A 154 26.52 -4.41 -0.48
C ASN A 154 25.08 -4.06 -0.17
N THR A 155 24.37 -4.97 0.51
CA THR A 155 23.05 -4.71 1.10
C THR A 155 23.18 -4.62 2.61
N SER A 156 22.57 -3.63 3.21
CA SER A 156 22.56 -3.48 4.66
C SER A 156 21.14 -3.43 5.20
N LEU A 157 20.94 -4.05 6.36
CA LEU A 157 19.75 -3.88 7.17
C LEU A 157 20.03 -2.83 8.26
N LEU A 158 19.18 -1.81 8.27
CA LEU A 158 19.18 -0.78 9.30
C LEU A 158 18.00 -1.03 10.22
N TYR A 159 18.19 -0.87 11.51
CA TYR A 159 17.16 -1.06 12.54
C TYR A 159 17.02 0.19 13.42
N ARG A 160 15.79 0.48 13.86
CA ARG A 160 15.50 1.44 14.91
C ARG A 160 14.57 0.84 15.97
N LYS A 161 14.79 1.18 17.24
CA LYS A 161 13.99 0.64 18.36
C LYS A 161 12.60 1.29 18.45
N SER A 162 12.46 2.56 18.05
CA SER A 162 11.19 3.28 17.97
C SER A 162 11.14 4.14 16.71
N GLU A 163 9.95 4.60 16.31
CA GLU A 163 9.80 5.47 15.13
C GLU A 163 10.42 6.85 15.32
N SER A 164 10.72 7.25 16.56
CA SER A 164 11.45 8.47 16.88
C SER A 164 12.98 8.33 16.90
N ASP A 165 13.50 7.10 16.83
CA ASP A 165 14.93 6.84 16.83
C ASP A 165 15.53 6.89 15.43
N GLU A 166 16.83 7.11 15.34
CA GLU A 166 17.59 6.98 14.10
C GLU A 166 17.82 5.50 13.74
N PHE A 167 17.87 5.22 12.45
CA PHE A 167 18.25 3.92 11.94
C PHE A 167 19.75 3.65 12.11
N LYS A 168 20.09 2.44 12.57
CA LYS A 168 21.48 1.98 12.76
C LYS A 168 21.69 0.67 12.03
N SER A 169 22.82 0.54 11.32
CA SER A 169 23.16 -0.72 10.65
C SER A 169 23.34 -1.85 11.66
N ILE A 170 22.67 -2.98 11.40
CA ILE A 170 22.74 -4.20 12.21
C ILE A 170 23.34 -5.37 11.44
N LEU A 171 23.28 -5.34 10.12
CA LEU A 171 23.80 -6.37 9.25
C LEU A 171 24.24 -5.74 7.92
N THR A 172 25.36 -6.17 7.40
CA THR A 172 25.79 -5.87 6.03
C THR A 172 26.27 -7.17 5.39
N THR A 173 25.73 -7.47 4.21
CA THR A 173 26.16 -8.61 3.38
C THR A 173 26.75 -8.08 2.09
N ASP A 174 27.87 -8.66 1.65
CA ASP A 174 28.41 -8.36 0.34
C ASP A 174 27.77 -9.25 -0.73
N PHE A 175 27.92 -8.92 -2.01
CA PHE A 175 27.26 -9.65 -3.09
C PHE A 175 27.88 -11.03 -3.34
N LYS A 176 28.93 -11.43 -2.61
CA LYS A 176 29.61 -12.75 -2.71
C LYS A 176 29.14 -13.73 -1.65
N GLU A 177 28.39 -13.28 -0.65
CA GLU A 177 27.76 -14.09 0.39
C GLU A 177 26.28 -14.31 0.10
#